data_794e2a8302ad59940e871b17e02a03b1
#
_entry.id   794e2a8302ad59940e871b17e02a03b1
#
_cell.length_a   1.000
_cell.length_b   1.000
_cell.length_c   1.000
_cell.angle_alpha   90.00
_cell.angle_beta   90.00
_cell.angle_gamma   90.00
#
_symmetry.space_group_name_H-M   'P 1'
#
loop_
_entity.id
_entity.type
_entity.pdbx_description
1 polymer ?
#
loop_
_entity_poly.entity_id
_entity_poly.type
_entity_poly.pdbx_seq_one_letter_code
_entity_poly.pdbx_strand_id
1 'polypeptide(L)'
;MSNGSPTEVKFTFWRRVFLGLWVIVIAGLLVWYIINPLVFTPQAISRFLLNFQSHIWITYGIVTFLRGFFLIPSTPFVLTGIIIFPDFPFWVLVLSMSGVIFSATILYYFPEYLGVDRYLDRKYSERMKVVREKANDPKAFWFVLGWSIFPLVPTDLICNIAGTIRMRYITMLSGVFLGEGILNTFYVYGGSQLMDRL
;
A
#
# COMPACT_ATOMS: atom_id res chain seq x y z
N MET A 1 -4.42 41.31 4.23
CA MET A 1 -3.80 40.70 3.03
C MET A 1 -2.46 40.13 3.45
N SER A 2 -2.39 38.85 3.77
CA SER A 2 -1.14 38.20 4.19
C SER A 2 -0.37 37.83 2.92
N ASN A 3 0.69 38.56 2.65
CA ASN A 3 1.68 38.19 1.61
C ASN A 3 2.40 36.92 2.11
N GLY A 4 1.91 35.76 1.71
CA GLY A 4 2.65 34.50 1.88
C GLY A 4 4.01 34.66 1.19
N SER A 5 5.08 34.24 1.85
CA SER A 5 6.43 34.32 1.32
C SER A 5 6.50 33.58 -0.03
N PRO A 6 7.34 34.02 -0.98
CA PRO A 6 7.48 33.37 -2.31
C PRO A 6 7.82 31.87 -2.22
N THR A 7 8.43 31.45 -1.13
CA THR A 7 8.76 30.06 -0.81
C THR A 7 7.53 29.20 -0.50
N GLU A 8 6.53 29.73 0.22
CA GLU A 8 5.28 29.01 0.51
C GLU A 8 4.44 28.77 -0.75
N VAL A 9 4.37 29.74 -1.64
CA VAL A 9 3.64 29.62 -2.91
C VAL A 9 4.31 28.59 -3.83
N LYS A 10 5.64 28.61 -3.95
CA LYS A 10 6.40 27.65 -4.76
C LYS A 10 6.23 26.22 -4.23
N PHE A 11 6.33 26.01 -2.93
CA PHE A 11 6.19 24.70 -2.32
C PHE A 11 4.78 24.11 -2.51
N THR A 12 3.74 24.93 -2.45
CA THR A 12 2.36 24.51 -2.71
C THR A 12 2.16 24.12 -4.19
N PHE A 13 2.77 24.84 -5.13
CA PHE A 13 2.72 24.53 -6.55
C PHE A 13 3.37 23.17 -6.86
N TRP A 14 4.58 22.93 -6.40
CA TRP A 14 5.29 21.66 -6.61
C TRP A 14 4.56 20.46 -6.02
N ARG A 15 3.93 20.62 -4.86
CA ARG A 15 3.09 19.57 -4.27
C ARG A 15 1.89 19.19 -5.15
N ARG A 16 1.22 20.18 -5.74
CA ARG A 16 0.11 19.93 -6.68
C ARG A 16 0.57 19.24 -7.95
N VAL A 17 1.70 19.68 -8.51
CA VAL A 17 2.31 19.02 -9.67
C VAL A 17 2.66 17.58 -9.36
N PHE A 18 3.29 17.32 -8.20
CA PHE A 18 3.64 15.97 -7.79
C PHE A 18 2.41 15.09 -7.58
N LEU A 19 1.36 15.60 -6.92
CA LEU A 19 0.10 14.88 -6.78
C LEU A 19 -0.52 14.54 -8.14
N GLY A 20 -0.55 15.52 -9.05
CA GLY A 20 -1.08 15.33 -10.41
C GLY A 20 -0.30 14.25 -11.17
N LEU A 21 1.03 14.29 -11.13
CA LEU A 21 1.88 13.26 -11.74
C LEU A 21 1.66 11.89 -11.11
N TRP A 22 1.58 11.81 -9.79
CA TRP A 22 1.33 10.56 -9.08
C TRP A 22 -0.02 9.94 -9.46
N VAL A 23 -1.08 10.75 -9.50
CA VAL A 23 -2.41 10.30 -9.94
C VAL A 23 -2.39 9.82 -11.39
N ILE A 24 -1.70 10.54 -12.29
CA ILE A 24 -1.56 10.15 -13.70
C ILE A 24 -0.82 8.81 -13.83
N VAL A 25 0.26 8.62 -13.07
CA VAL A 25 1.02 7.37 -13.07
C VAL A 25 0.15 6.22 -12.58
N ILE A 26 -0.59 6.38 -11.48
CA ILE A 26 -1.50 5.34 -10.97
C ILE A 26 -2.61 5.03 -11.96
N ALA A 27 -3.23 6.07 -12.55
CA ALA A 27 -4.25 5.87 -13.57
C ALA A 27 -3.69 5.13 -14.79
N GLY A 28 -2.50 5.49 -15.24
CA GLY A 28 -1.79 4.80 -16.33
C GLY A 28 -1.49 3.33 -16.00
N LEU A 29 -1.02 3.04 -14.80
CA LEU A 29 -0.77 1.67 -14.33
C LEU A 29 -2.07 0.87 -14.22
N LEU A 30 -3.16 1.47 -13.75
CA LEU A 30 -4.47 0.84 -13.70
C LEU A 30 -5.00 0.48 -15.10
N VAL A 31 -4.92 1.42 -16.03
CA VAL A 31 -5.31 1.17 -17.44
C VAL A 31 -4.45 0.07 -18.05
N TRP A 32 -3.13 0.13 -17.82
CA TRP A 32 -2.20 -0.90 -18.29
C TRP A 32 -2.51 -2.28 -17.68
N TYR A 33 -2.84 -2.34 -16.39
CA TYR A 33 -3.26 -3.56 -15.71
C TYR A 33 -4.55 -4.14 -16.29
N ILE A 34 -5.55 -3.29 -16.61
CA ILE A 34 -6.80 -3.73 -17.22
C ILE A 34 -6.57 -4.32 -18.62
N ILE A 35 -5.67 -3.70 -19.40
CA ILE A 35 -5.34 -4.15 -20.76
C ILE A 35 -4.47 -5.42 -20.73
N ASN A 36 -3.55 -5.52 -19.75
CA ASN A 36 -2.58 -6.61 -19.64
C ASN A 36 -2.60 -7.25 -18.24
N PRO A 37 -3.67 -7.95 -17.85
CA PRO A 37 -3.81 -8.47 -16.48
C PRO A 37 -2.73 -9.50 -16.10
N LEU A 38 -2.10 -10.13 -17.10
CA LEU A 38 -1.07 -11.16 -16.89
C LEU A 38 0.28 -10.59 -16.45
N VAL A 39 0.51 -9.27 -16.56
CA VAL A 39 1.80 -8.64 -16.19
C VAL A 39 2.05 -8.71 -14.68
N PHE A 40 1.00 -8.61 -13.87
CA PHE A 40 1.09 -8.68 -12.41
C PHE A 40 0.80 -10.07 -11.84
N THR A 41 0.89 -11.12 -12.67
CA THR A 41 0.83 -12.50 -12.16
C THR A 41 2.12 -12.85 -11.41
N PRO A 42 2.06 -13.71 -10.37
CA PRO A 42 3.24 -14.17 -9.65
C PRO A 42 4.32 -14.74 -10.57
N GLN A 43 3.90 -15.45 -11.62
CA GLN A 43 4.80 -16.04 -12.62
C GLN A 43 5.50 -14.99 -13.49
N ALA A 44 4.81 -13.91 -13.87
CA ALA A 44 5.42 -12.84 -14.65
C ALA A 44 6.42 -12.05 -13.81
N ILE A 45 6.06 -11.73 -12.56
CA ILE A 45 6.93 -11.04 -11.60
C ILE A 45 8.17 -11.91 -11.29
N SER A 46 7.99 -13.22 -11.07
CA SER A 46 9.09 -14.13 -10.79
C SER A 46 10.09 -14.20 -11.96
N ARG A 47 9.61 -14.31 -13.22
CA ARG A 47 10.46 -14.28 -14.41
C ARG A 47 11.27 -12.99 -14.51
N PHE A 48 10.65 -11.84 -14.21
CA PHE A 48 11.36 -10.57 -14.18
C PHE A 48 12.46 -10.54 -13.12
N LEU A 49 12.15 -10.99 -11.89
CA LEU A 49 13.11 -11.00 -10.79
C LEU A 49 14.27 -11.98 -11.02
N LEU A 50 14.03 -13.11 -11.69
CA LEU A 50 15.07 -14.09 -12.03
C LEU A 50 16.13 -13.54 -12.98
N ASN A 51 15.91 -12.44 -13.70
CA ASN A 51 16.96 -11.75 -14.45
C ASN A 51 18.04 -11.13 -13.54
N PHE A 52 17.76 -10.97 -12.25
CA PHE A 52 18.66 -10.37 -11.25
C PHE A 52 19.20 -11.41 -10.26
N GLN A 53 19.53 -12.61 -10.71
CA GLN A 53 19.91 -13.77 -9.87
C GLN A 53 20.94 -13.44 -8.80
N SER A 54 21.98 -12.66 -9.13
CA SER A 54 23.05 -12.29 -8.19
C SER A 54 22.58 -11.47 -6.98
N HIS A 55 21.43 -10.78 -7.08
CA HIS A 55 20.92 -9.88 -6.05
C HIS A 55 19.40 -10.06 -5.83
N ILE A 56 18.91 -11.27 -6.06
CA ILE A 56 17.47 -11.56 -6.13
C ILE A 56 16.72 -11.18 -4.83
N TRP A 57 17.30 -11.39 -3.64
CA TRP A 57 16.72 -10.99 -2.37
C TRP A 57 16.57 -9.48 -2.25
N ILE A 58 17.61 -8.73 -2.67
CA ILE A 58 17.61 -7.27 -2.64
C ILE A 58 16.57 -6.74 -3.63
N THR A 59 16.55 -7.27 -4.85
CA THR A 59 15.60 -6.85 -5.89
C THR A 59 14.16 -7.14 -5.48
N TYR A 60 13.90 -8.34 -4.94
CA TYR A 60 12.60 -8.70 -4.40
C TYR A 60 12.17 -7.76 -3.27
N GLY A 61 13.08 -7.44 -2.34
CA GLY A 61 12.85 -6.47 -1.28
C GLY A 61 12.47 -5.09 -1.84
N ILE A 62 13.30 -4.53 -2.73
CA ILE A 62 13.05 -3.22 -3.34
C ILE A 62 11.68 -3.17 -4.01
N VAL A 63 11.34 -4.17 -4.82
CA VAL A 63 10.06 -4.22 -5.54
C VAL A 63 8.89 -4.34 -4.57
N THR A 64 9.03 -5.16 -3.51
CA THR A 64 8.02 -5.33 -2.46
C THR A 64 7.79 -4.03 -1.67
N PHE A 65 8.83 -3.24 -1.41
CA PHE A 65 8.71 -1.96 -0.72
C PHE A 65 8.12 -0.87 -1.62
N LEU A 66 8.53 -0.81 -2.89
CA LEU A 66 8.07 0.22 -3.81
C LEU A 66 6.64 0.03 -4.31
N ARG A 67 6.15 -1.22 -4.40
CA ARG A 67 4.82 -1.53 -4.95
C ARG A 67 3.69 -0.74 -4.31
N GLY A 68 3.75 -0.58 -2.98
CA GLY A 68 2.68 0.08 -2.23
C GLY A 68 2.53 1.56 -2.59
N PHE A 69 3.63 2.24 -2.95
CA PHE A 69 3.56 3.62 -3.43
C PHE A 69 2.73 3.76 -4.71
N PHE A 70 2.67 2.71 -5.50
CA PHE A 70 1.87 2.64 -6.74
C PHE A 70 0.50 1.99 -6.53
N LEU A 71 0.09 1.73 -5.29
CA LEU A 71 -1.17 1.07 -4.94
C LEU A 71 -1.35 -0.32 -5.57
N ILE A 72 -0.24 -1.01 -5.86
CA ILE A 72 -0.26 -2.36 -6.43
C ILE A 72 -0.51 -3.37 -5.29
N PRO A 73 -1.50 -4.28 -5.40
CA PRO A 73 -1.82 -5.26 -4.36
C PRO A 73 -0.61 -6.08 -3.89
N SER A 74 -0.58 -6.47 -2.60
CA SER A 74 0.51 -7.25 -1.99
C SER A 74 0.55 -8.70 -2.47
N THR A 75 -0.61 -9.30 -2.67
CA THR A 75 -0.79 -10.73 -2.94
C THR A 75 0.10 -11.29 -4.06
N PRO A 76 0.18 -10.69 -5.27
CA PRO A 76 1.05 -11.20 -6.32
C PRO A 76 2.52 -11.27 -5.92
N PHE A 77 3.00 -10.31 -5.11
CA PHE A 77 4.40 -10.27 -4.67
C PHE A 77 4.69 -11.31 -3.60
N VAL A 78 3.77 -11.53 -2.66
CA VAL A 78 3.90 -12.61 -1.66
C VAL A 78 3.98 -13.97 -2.34
N LEU A 79 3.06 -14.23 -3.28
CA LEU A 79 3.07 -15.47 -4.06
C LEU A 79 4.33 -15.62 -4.91
N THR A 80 4.83 -14.52 -5.49
CA THR A 80 6.13 -14.50 -6.18
C THR A 80 7.27 -14.91 -5.25
N GLY A 81 7.27 -14.39 -4.02
CA GLY A 81 8.29 -14.74 -3.02
C GLY A 81 8.32 -16.22 -2.71
N ILE A 82 7.14 -16.86 -2.60
CA ILE A 82 7.04 -18.32 -2.37
C ILE A 82 7.59 -19.11 -3.57
N ILE A 83 7.33 -18.65 -4.81
CA ILE A 83 7.83 -19.29 -6.02
C ILE A 83 9.36 -19.20 -6.11
N ILE A 84 9.94 -18.05 -5.75
CA ILE A 84 11.38 -17.82 -5.89
C ILE A 84 12.18 -18.41 -4.71
N PHE A 85 11.58 -18.40 -3.50
CA PHE A 85 12.24 -18.79 -2.26
C PHE A 85 11.44 -19.87 -1.49
N PRO A 86 11.19 -21.04 -2.09
CA PRO A 86 10.37 -22.09 -1.47
C PRO A 86 10.95 -22.58 -0.15
N ASP A 87 12.27 -22.61 0.00
CA ASP A 87 12.97 -23.08 1.20
C ASP A 87 13.01 -22.02 2.33
N PHE A 88 12.56 -20.79 2.06
CA PHE A 88 12.67 -19.67 3.01
C PHE A 88 11.34 -18.98 3.30
N PRO A 89 10.24 -19.71 3.59
CA PRO A 89 8.90 -19.12 3.74
C PRO A 89 8.84 -18.06 4.84
N PHE A 90 9.53 -18.29 5.96
CA PHE A 90 9.60 -17.32 7.05
C PHE A 90 10.20 -15.97 6.61
N TRP A 91 11.30 -15.99 5.86
CA TRP A 91 11.93 -14.76 5.37
C TRP A 91 11.07 -14.04 4.32
N VAL A 92 10.36 -14.78 3.48
CA VAL A 92 9.36 -14.22 2.55
C VAL A 92 8.27 -13.49 3.33
N LEU A 93 7.73 -14.10 4.40
CA LEU A 93 6.73 -13.48 5.26
C LEU A 93 7.25 -12.21 5.93
N VAL A 94 8.45 -12.27 6.54
CA VAL A 94 9.07 -11.11 7.22
C VAL A 94 9.28 -9.96 6.23
N LEU A 95 9.83 -10.24 5.06
CA LEU A 95 10.13 -9.21 4.06
C LEU A 95 8.84 -8.60 3.48
N SER A 96 7.84 -9.44 3.18
CA SER A 96 6.53 -8.99 2.71
C SER A 96 5.83 -8.11 3.74
N MET A 97 5.79 -8.53 5.01
CA MET A 97 5.19 -7.74 6.09
C MET A 97 5.94 -6.42 6.33
N SER A 98 7.26 -6.43 6.26
CA SER A 98 8.07 -5.21 6.35
C SER A 98 7.71 -4.24 5.23
N GLY A 99 7.54 -4.72 3.99
CA GLY A 99 7.09 -3.92 2.85
C GLY A 99 5.68 -3.35 3.04
N VAL A 100 4.76 -4.15 3.59
CA VAL A 100 3.38 -3.69 3.91
C VAL A 100 3.41 -2.57 4.96
N ILE A 101 4.14 -2.75 6.05
CA ILE A 101 4.25 -1.73 7.11
C ILE A 101 4.87 -0.45 6.56
N PHE A 102 5.92 -0.56 5.76
CA PHE A 102 6.59 0.57 5.13
C PHE A 102 5.66 1.35 4.20
N SER A 103 4.99 0.67 3.26
CA SER A 103 4.05 1.32 2.35
C SER A 103 2.84 1.91 3.09
N ALA A 104 2.27 1.19 4.06
CA ALA A 104 1.17 1.67 4.88
C ALA A 104 1.53 2.98 5.61
N THR A 105 2.75 3.05 6.16
CA THR A 105 3.24 4.24 6.86
C THR A 105 3.40 5.42 5.90
N ILE A 106 4.05 5.21 4.76
CA ILE A 106 4.24 6.27 3.75
C ILE A 106 2.88 6.78 3.27
N LEU A 107 1.99 5.87 2.87
CA LEU A 107 0.68 6.23 2.33
C LEU A 107 -0.23 6.90 3.35
N TYR A 108 -0.08 6.58 4.64
CA TYR A 108 -0.81 7.26 5.69
C TYR A 108 -0.39 8.74 5.83
N TYR A 109 0.91 9.05 5.79
CA TYR A 109 1.40 10.42 5.92
C TYR A 109 1.38 11.21 4.59
N PHE A 110 1.22 10.53 3.47
CA PHE A 110 1.26 11.14 2.14
C PHE A 110 0.21 12.23 1.91
N PRO A 111 -1.09 12.04 2.29
CA PRO A 111 -2.11 13.09 2.15
C PRO A 111 -1.83 14.34 2.97
N GLU A 112 -1.28 14.19 4.17
CA GLU A 112 -0.88 15.31 5.02
C GLU A 112 0.28 16.09 4.39
N TYR A 113 1.29 15.38 3.90
CA TYR A 113 2.41 15.98 3.18
C TYR A 113 1.95 16.79 1.97
N LEU A 114 0.99 16.29 1.22
CA LEU A 114 0.41 16.97 0.06
C LEU A 114 -0.62 18.06 0.42
N GLY A 115 -1.07 18.12 1.68
CA GLY A 115 -2.08 19.05 2.14
C GLY A 115 -3.51 18.75 1.66
N VAL A 116 -3.76 17.51 1.24
CA VAL A 116 -5.08 17.02 0.81
C VAL A 116 -6.08 17.08 1.96
N ASP A 117 -5.64 16.67 3.15
CA ASP A 117 -6.39 16.70 4.39
C ASP A 117 -6.89 18.12 4.74
N ARG A 118 -6.01 19.12 4.58
CA ARG A 118 -6.34 20.55 4.82
C ARG A 118 -7.30 21.10 3.76
N TYR A 119 -7.14 20.67 2.51
CA TYR A 119 -8.04 21.07 1.44
C TYR A 119 -9.46 20.57 1.70
N LEU A 120 -9.59 19.29 2.10
CA LEU A 120 -10.89 18.68 2.42
C LEU A 120 -11.53 19.33 3.66
N ASP A 121 -10.73 19.67 4.66
CA ASP A 121 -11.23 20.39 5.86
C ASP A 121 -11.82 21.75 5.51
N ARG A 122 -11.17 22.51 4.63
CA ARG A 122 -11.68 23.81 4.20
C ARG A 122 -12.95 23.69 3.37
N LYS A 123 -13.05 22.68 2.51
CA LYS A 123 -14.16 22.51 1.57
C LYS A 123 -15.37 21.80 2.17
N TYR A 124 -15.16 20.87 3.11
CA TYR A 124 -16.18 19.97 3.63
C TYR A 124 -16.13 19.84 5.18
N SER A 125 -15.91 20.93 5.90
CA SER A 125 -15.61 20.94 7.34
C SER A 125 -16.55 20.10 8.19
N GLU A 126 -17.88 20.26 8.05
CA GLU A 126 -18.87 19.53 8.84
C GLU A 126 -18.88 18.02 8.53
N ARG A 127 -18.77 17.66 7.24
CA ARG A 127 -18.72 16.23 6.85
C ARG A 127 -17.43 15.57 7.36
N MET A 128 -16.33 16.29 7.31
CA MET A 128 -15.02 15.77 7.77
C MET A 128 -15.01 15.55 9.28
N LYS A 129 -15.69 16.38 10.07
CA LYS A 129 -15.84 16.13 11.52
C LYS A 129 -16.53 14.80 11.80
N VAL A 130 -17.68 14.55 11.18
CA VAL A 130 -18.45 13.31 11.35
C VAL A 130 -17.64 12.09 10.91
N VAL A 131 -16.93 12.19 9.78
CA VAL A 131 -16.09 11.10 9.28
C VAL A 131 -14.93 10.80 10.22
N ARG A 132 -14.29 11.83 10.79
CA ARG A 132 -13.20 11.66 11.77
C ARG A 132 -13.65 11.07 13.08
N GLU A 133 -14.81 11.48 13.58
CA GLU A 133 -15.40 10.87 14.78
C GLU A 133 -15.60 9.36 14.58
N LYS A 134 -16.21 8.97 13.47
CA LYS A 134 -16.39 7.55 13.12
C LYS A 134 -15.07 6.80 12.88
N ALA A 135 -14.11 7.44 12.24
CA ALA A 135 -12.80 6.85 11.98
C ALA A 135 -11.97 6.63 13.26
N ASN A 136 -12.26 7.38 14.32
CA ASN A 136 -11.59 7.25 15.61
C ASN A 136 -12.43 6.47 16.66
N ASP A 137 -13.58 5.91 16.25
CA ASP A 137 -14.33 4.94 17.04
C ASP A 137 -13.55 3.61 17.12
N PRO A 138 -13.57 2.90 18.26
CA PRO A 138 -12.94 1.57 18.37
C PRO A 138 -13.36 0.56 17.30
N LYS A 139 -14.58 0.68 16.76
CA LYS A 139 -15.08 -0.16 15.67
C LYS A 139 -14.31 0.03 14.34
N ALA A 140 -13.67 1.17 14.15
CA ALA A 140 -12.89 1.44 12.94
C ALA A 140 -11.70 0.48 12.78
N PHE A 141 -11.15 -0.04 13.88
CA PHE A 141 -10.15 -1.11 13.85
C PHE A 141 -10.67 -2.35 13.11
N TRP A 142 -11.86 -2.81 13.44
CA TRP A 142 -12.47 -4.00 12.81
C TRP A 142 -12.76 -3.80 11.33
N PHE A 143 -13.09 -2.57 10.94
CA PHE A 143 -13.26 -2.23 9.53
C PHE A 143 -11.93 -2.31 8.77
N VAL A 144 -10.85 -1.75 9.31
CA VAL A 144 -9.51 -1.83 8.69
C VAL A 144 -9.03 -3.27 8.64
N LEU A 145 -9.20 -4.02 9.73
CA LEU A 145 -8.84 -5.45 9.80
C LEU A 145 -9.56 -6.26 8.71
N GLY A 146 -10.90 -6.14 8.64
CA GLY A 146 -11.70 -6.84 7.64
C GLY A 146 -11.33 -6.47 6.21
N TRP A 147 -11.07 -5.17 5.96
CA TRP A 147 -10.58 -4.68 4.67
C TRP A 147 -9.24 -5.33 4.30
N SER A 148 -8.32 -5.42 5.26
CA SER A 148 -6.95 -5.91 5.03
C SER A 148 -6.86 -7.43 4.89
N ILE A 149 -7.85 -8.20 5.35
CA ILE A 149 -7.96 -9.64 5.10
C ILE A 149 -8.49 -9.92 3.69
N PHE A 150 -9.18 -8.96 3.05
CA PHE A 150 -9.82 -9.21 1.76
C PHE A 150 -8.80 -9.08 0.61
N PRO A 151 -8.47 -10.17 -0.10
CA PRO A 151 -7.31 -10.23 -0.99
C PRO A 151 -7.46 -9.42 -2.30
N LEU A 152 -8.68 -9.02 -2.66
CA LEU A 152 -8.95 -8.34 -3.93
C LEU A 152 -8.88 -6.82 -3.82
N VAL A 153 -8.85 -6.27 -2.61
CA VAL A 153 -8.86 -4.82 -2.40
C VAL A 153 -7.49 -4.36 -1.93
N PRO A 154 -6.88 -3.37 -2.59
CA PRO A 154 -5.58 -2.86 -2.18
C PRO A 154 -5.62 -2.30 -0.75
N THR A 155 -4.87 -2.89 0.15
CA THR A 155 -4.73 -2.41 1.55
C THR A 155 -4.08 -1.03 1.58
N ASP A 156 -3.23 -0.74 0.62
CA ASP A 156 -2.59 0.56 0.44
C ASP A 156 -3.61 1.70 0.27
N LEU A 157 -4.78 1.42 -0.33
CA LEU A 157 -5.86 2.40 -0.48
C LEU A 157 -6.46 2.81 0.87
N ILE A 158 -6.75 1.84 1.76
CA ILE A 158 -7.31 2.18 3.08
C ILE A 158 -6.30 2.96 3.94
N CYS A 159 -4.99 2.71 3.79
CA CYS A 159 -3.95 3.48 4.48
C CYS A 159 -3.95 4.95 4.03
N ASN A 160 -4.07 5.21 2.72
CA ASN A 160 -4.14 6.56 2.18
C ASN A 160 -5.43 7.28 2.63
N ILE A 161 -6.58 6.59 2.61
CA ILE A 161 -7.84 7.14 3.11
C ILE A 161 -7.73 7.45 4.61
N ALA A 162 -7.19 6.53 5.42
CA ALA A 162 -7.02 6.71 6.85
C ALA A 162 -6.17 7.96 7.18
N GLY A 163 -5.09 8.19 6.44
CA GLY A 163 -4.29 9.40 6.55
C GLY A 163 -5.07 10.66 6.16
N THR A 164 -5.84 10.60 5.08
CA THR A 164 -6.67 11.72 4.60
C THR A 164 -7.70 12.16 5.63
N ILE A 165 -8.37 11.21 6.29
CA ILE A 165 -9.38 11.48 7.33
C ILE A 165 -8.79 11.64 8.73
N ARG A 166 -7.46 11.58 8.87
CA ARG A 166 -6.72 11.67 10.16
C ARG A 166 -7.21 10.62 11.18
N MET A 167 -7.42 9.39 10.75
CA MET A 167 -7.62 8.26 11.64
C MET A 167 -6.38 8.05 12.51
N ARG A 168 -6.52 7.49 13.72
CA ARG A 168 -5.35 7.18 14.57
C ARG A 168 -4.42 6.20 13.85
N TYR A 169 -3.15 6.59 13.69
CA TYR A 169 -2.13 5.79 13.00
C TYR A 169 -2.03 4.36 13.55
N ILE A 170 -2.00 4.20 14.89
CA ILE A 170 -1.90 2.88 15.53
C ILE A 170 -3.14 2.02 15.23
N THR A 171 -4.34 2.60 15.19
CA THR A 171 -5.56 1.86 14.86
C THR A 171 -5.50 1.35 13.40
N MET A 172 -5.07 2.19 12.48
CA MET A 172 -4.85 1.80 11.08
C MET A 172 -3.76 0.75 10.97
N LEU A 173 -2.56 1.01 11.52
CA LEU A 173 -1.41 0.12 11.39
C LEU A 173 -1.65 -1.25 12.01
N SER A 174 -2.27 -1.32 13.20
CA SER A 174 -2.57 -2.59 13.86
C SER A 174 -3.61 -3.41 13.08
N GLY A 175 -4.65 -2.76 12.52
CA GLY A 175 -5.63 -3.43 11.67
C GLY A 175 -4.99 -4.00 10.39
N VAL A 176 -4.15 -3.21 9.72
CA VAL A 176 -3.38 -3.65 8.54
C VAL A 176 -2.41 -4.77 8.88
N PHE A 177 -1.62 -4.62 9.96
CA PHE A 177 -0.63 -5.61 10.37
C PHE A 177 -1.28 -6.97 10.66
N LEU A 178 -2.39 -6.99 11.40
CA LEU A 178 -3.09 -8.24 11.71
C LEU A 178 -3.80 -8.80 10.48
N GLY A 179 -4.48 -7.98 9.70
CA GLY A 179 -5.21 -8.43 8.51
C GLY A 179 -4.30 -9.01 7.44
N GLU A 180 -3.29 -8.25 7.02
CA GLU A 180 -2.27 -8.70 6.06
C GLU A 180 -1.42 -9.84 6.64
N GLY A 181 -1.13 -9.81 7.95
CA GLY A 181 -0.39 -10.87 8.63
C GLY A 181 -1.10 -12.22 8.54
N ILE A 182 -2.41 -12.26 8.81
CA ILE A 182 -3.23 -13.47 8.67
C ILE A 182 -3.22 -13.93 7.19
N LEU A 183 -3.50 -13.01 6.26
CA LEU A 183 -3.59 -13.31 4.85
C LEU A 183 -2.25 -13.82 4.27
N ASN A 184 -1.16 -13.11 4.56
CA ASN A 184 0.18 -13.46 4.08
C ASN A 184 0.68 -14.76 4.70
N THR A 185 0.39 -15.02 5.98
CA THR A 185 0.72 -16.28 6.64
C THR A 185 -0.01 -17.45 5.96
N PHE A 186 -1.30 -17.25 5.65
CA PHE A 186 -2.07 -18.26 4.92
C PHE A 186 -1.47 -18.53 3.53
N TYR A 187 -1.08 -17.51 2.77
CA TYR A 187 -0.45 -17.71 1.47
C TYR A 187 0.92 -18.36 1.57
N VAL A 188 1.78 -17.89 2.49
CA VAL A 188 3.15 -18.39 2.61
C VAL A 188 3.19 -19.85 3.03
N TYR A 189 2.42 -20.24 4.02
CA TYR A 189 2.44 -21.62 4.55
C TYR A 189 1.40 -22.53 3.90
N GLY A 190 0.27 -22.00 3.42
CA GLY A 190 -0.72 -22.75 2.66
C GLY A 190 -0.32 -22.94 1.21
N GLY A 191 0.30 -21.93 0.59
CA GLY A 191 0.76 -21.98 -0.80
C GLY A 191 1.94 -22.94 -1.01
N SER A 192 2.88 -23.01 -0.07
CA SER A 192 3.99 -23.99 -0.13
C SER A 192 3.50 -25.43 -0.13
N GLN A 193 2.53 -25.76 0.74
CA GLN A 193 1.95 -27.09 0.80
C GLN A 193 1.18 -27.50 -0.48
N LEU A 194 0.61 -26.53 -1.19
CA LEU A 194 -0.05 -26.79 -2.48
C LEU A 194 0.97 -27.02 -3.60
N MET A 195 2.11 -26.32 -3.55
CA MET A 195 3.19 -26.49 -4.54
C MET A 195 3.95 -27.82 -4.36
N ASP A 196 4.09 -28.31 -3.11
CA ASP A 196 4.71 -29.62 -2.84
C ASP A 196 3.86 -30.82 -3.29
N ARG A 197 2.58 -30.58 -3.64
CA ARG A 197 1.64 -31.62 -4.09
C ARG A 197 1.38 -31.61 -5.60
N LEU A 198 1.93 -30.63 -6.33
CA LEU A 198 1.83 -30.52 -7.79
C LEU A 198 3.15 -30.89 -8.46
#